data_5004b51be49b4c712c0505591e4fad98
#
_entry.id   5004b51be49b4c712c0505591e4fad98
#
_cell.length_a   1.000
_cell.length_b   1.000
_cell.length_c   1.000
_cell.angle_alpha   90.00
_cell.angle_beta   90.00
_cell.angle_gamma   90.00
#
_symmetry.space_group_name_H-M   'P 1'
#
loop_
_entity.id
_entity.type
_entity.pdbx_description
1 polymer ?
#
loop_
_entity_poly.entity_id
_entity_poly.type
_entity_poly.pdbx_seq_one_letter_code
_entity_poly.pdbx_strand_id
1 'polypeptide(L)'
;MFHNILVSIDCSPHSDEALRQAIDIALADRSRLTLLTAVRHCPPWAYSPMTAAAAQQLSKDFEREAHRVMHEAVERVPHSVPVTKIISHQPIRTALMRRIKSGNHDLLVMGSRDHGPLKASLLGSVGHYVLNHSPIPVLIAQARDEDERPRGSPEGSREQTASATPGMPASGPASAGAGL
;
A
#
# COMPACT_ATOMS: atom_id res chain seq x y z
N MET A 1 -7.03 -15.82 13.16
CA MET A 1 -5.71 -15.87 13.82
C MET A 1 -4.76 -16.55 12.85
N PHE A 2 -3.80 -15.80 12.32
CA PHE A 2 -2.78 -16.31 11.39
C PHE A 2 -1.52 -16.70 12.17
N HIS A 3 -0.73 -17.63 11.62
CA HIS A 3 0.48 -18.13 12.29
C HIS A 3 1.74 -17.96 11.43
N ASN A 4 1.60 -18.02 10.11
CA ASN A 4 2.72 -17.97 9.18
C ASN A 4 2.37 -17.15 7.93
N ILE A 5 2.71 -15.89 7.94
CA ILE A 5 2.33 -14.91 6.94
C ILE A 5 3.44 -14.82 5.89
N LEU A 6 3.10 -15.04 4.62
CA LEU A 6 3.98 -14.80 3.48
C LEU A 6 3.78 -13.36 2.98
N VAL A 7 4.84 -12.60 2.84
CA VAL A 7 4.80 -11.22 2.35
C VAL A 7 5.62 -11.12 1.08
N SER A 8 5.00 -10.66 -0.01
CA SER A 8 5.71 -10.32 -1.24
C SER A 8 6.22 -8.90 -1.14
N ILE A 9 7.52 -8.71 -1.26
CA ILE A 9 8.16 -7.39 -1.18
C ILE A 9 8.89 -7.03 -2.47
N ASP A 10 8.78 -5.77 -2.85
CA ASP A 10 9.54 -5.10 -3.88
C ASP A 10 9.79 -3.63 -3.47
N CYS A 11 10.34 -2.79 -4.32
CA CYS A 11 10.63 -1.40 -4.00
C CYS A 11 9.44 -0.44 -4.22
N SER A 12 8.21 -0.94 -4.25
CA SER A 12 7.03 -0.11 -4.48
C SER A 12 6.39 0.40 -3.18
N PRO A 13 5.74 1.57 -3.18
CA PRO A 13 5.00 2.07 -2.02
C PRO A 13 3.89 1.10 -1.56
N HIS A 14 3.27 0.38 -2.50
CA HIS A 14 2.25 -0.62 -2.17
C HIS A 14 2.83 -1.84 -1.45
N SER A 15 4.06 -2.24 -1.80
CA SER A 15 4.79 -3.27 -1.07
C SER A 15 5.14 -2.84 0.35
N ASP A 16 5.47 -1.57 0.52
CA ASP A 16 5.74 -0.98 1.83
C ASP A 16 4.50 -1.01 2.72
N GLU A 17 3.35 -0.68 2.16
CA GLU A 17 2.07 -0.76 2.87
C GLU A 17 1.70 -2.22 3.17
N ALA A 18 1.97 -3.16 2.25
CA ALA A 18 1.77 -4.58 2.49
C ALA A 18 2.63 -5.09 3.66
N LEU A 19 3.90 -4.69 3.72
CA LEU A 19 4.78 -5.04 4.82
C LEU A 19 4.27 -4.47 6.14
N ARG A 20 3.85 -3.20 6.16
CA ARG A 20 3.29 -2.55 7.35
C ARG A 20 2.08 -3.32 7.89
N GLN A 21 1.10 -3.62 7.03
CA GLN A 21 -0.09 -4.38 7.42
C GLN A 21 0.25 -5.80 7.90
N ALA A 22 1.21 -6.46 7.24
CA ALA A 22 1.66 -7.79 7.67
C ALA A 22 2.32 -7.75 9.05
N ILE A 23 3.08 -6.70 9.37
CA ILE A 23 3.66 -6.50 10.70
C ILE A 23 2.56 -6.29 11.75
N ASP A 24 1.57 -5.45 11.46
CA ASP A 24 0.46 -5.20 12.38
C ASP A 24 -0.30 -6.50 12.70
N ILE A 25 -0.59 -7.32 11.69
CA ILE A 25 -1.22 -8.63 11.87
C ILE A 25 -0.30 -9.58 12.66
N ALA A 26 1.00 -9.60 12.34
CA ALA A 26 1.95 -10.48 13.03
C ALA A 26 2.08 -10.14 14.50
N LEU A 27 2.06 -8.88 14.88
CA LEU A 27 2.08 -8.44 16.27
C LEU A 27 0.78 -8.83 16.99
N ALA A 28 -0.38 -8.63 16.38
CA ALA A 28 -1.67 -8.97 16.94
C ALA A 28 -1.86 -10.48 17.16
N ASP A 29 -1.46 -11.28 16.18
CA ASP A 29 -1.66 -12.74 16.15
C ASP A 29 -0.45 -13.53 16.70
N ARG A 30 0.65 -12.86 17.02
CA ARG A 30 1.94 -13.49 17.40
C ARG A 30 2.45 -14.44 16.31
N SER A 31 2.31 -14.02 15.06
CA SER A 31 2.69 -14.77 13.86
C SER A 31 4.17 -14.59 13.52
N ARG A 32 4.66 -15.49 12.66
CA ARG A 32 5.95 -15.30 11.99
C ARG A 32 5.76 -14.72 10.60
N LEU A 33 6.73 -13.97 10.12
CA LEU A 33 6.75 -13.44 8.77
C LEU A 33 7.74 -14.20 7.89
N THR A 34 7.35 -14.45 6.65
CA THR A 34 8.26 -14.88 5.59
C THR A 34 8.26 -13.79 4.52
N LEU A 35 9.36 -13.05 4.40
CA LEU A 35 9.52 -12.03 3.38
C LEU A 35 10.10 -12.66 2.13
N LEU A 36 9.45 -12.45 0.98
CA LEU A 36 9.87 -13.00 -0.30
C LEU A 36 10.01 -11.88 -1.33
N THR A 37 11.18 -11.79 -1.94
CA THR A 37 11.44 -10.97 -3.13
C THR A 37 12.01 -11.84 -4.24
N ALA A 38 11.94 -11.37 -5.49
CA ALA A 38 12.52 -12.06 -6.63
C ALA A 38 13.53 -11.17 -7.33
N VAL A 39 14.67 -11.76 -7.67
CA VAL A 39 15.68 -11.13 -8.52
C VAL A 39 15.08 -10.91 -9.91
N ARG A 40 15.18 -9.71 -10.43
CA ARG A 40 14.80 -9.41 -11.81
C ARG A 40 15.79 -10.09 -12.77
N HIS A 41 15.31 -10.52 -13.92
CA HIS A 41 16.14 -11.16 -14.92
C HIS A 41 16.21 -10.31 -16.18
N CYS A 42 17.38 -10.29 -16.80
CA CYS A 42 17.52 -9.77 -18.14
C CYS A 42 16.80 -10.70 -19.13
N PRO A 43 16.11 -10.15 -20.13
CA PRO A 43 15.52 -10.95 -21.18
C PRO A 43 16.59 -11.75 -21.94
N PRO A 44 16.29 -12.94 -22.48
CA PRO A 44 17.27 -13.77 -23.18
C PRO A 44 18.00 -13.07 -24.34
N TRP A 45 17.31 -12.17 -25.06
CA TRP A 45 17.91 -11.40 -26.16
C TRP A 45 19.01 -10.42 -25.70
N ALA A 46 19.05 -10.05 -24.42
CA ALA A 46 20.11 -9.20 -23.86
C ALA A 46 21.48 -9.89 -23.77
N TYR A 47 21.52 -11.21 -23.91
CA TYR A 47 22.77 -12.00 -23.87
C TYR A 47 23.35 -12.27 -25.27
N SER A 48 23.12 -11.38 -26.23
CA SER A 48 23.83 -11.44 -27.51
C SER A 48 25.33 -11.16 -27.32
N PRO A 49 26.21 -11.60 -28.23
CA PRO A 49 27.66 -11.35 -28.11
C PRO A 49 28.04 -9.87 -27.92
N MET A 50 27.26 -8.95 -28.49
CA MET A 50 27.50 -7.50 -28.36
C MET A 50 27.06 -6.91 -27.02
N THR A 51 26.10 -7.52 -26.32
CA THR A 51 25.45 -6.97 -25.11
C THR A 51 25.71 -7.80 -23.87
N ALA A 52 26.36 -8.95 -24.00
CA ALA A 52 26.56 -9.90 -22.91
C ALA A 52 27.21 -9.28 -21.68
N ALA A 53 28.23 -8.45 -21.85
CA ALA A 53 28.92 -7.78 -20.74
C ALA A 53 27.97 -6.82 -19.98
N ALA A 54 27.17 -6.04 -20.71
CA ALA A 54 26.18 -5.14 -20.12
C ALA A 54 25.06 -5.92 -19.43
N ALA A 55 24.56 -7.00 -20.03
CA ALA A 55 23.56 -7.87 -19.43
C ALA A 55 24.07 -8.53 -18.13
N GLN A 56 25.34 -8.94 -18.11
CA GLN A 56 25.97 -9.50 -16.92
C GLN A 56 26.09 -8.47 -15.79
N GLN A 57 26.47 -7.22 -16.13
CA GLN A 57 26.52 -6.15 -15.15
C GLN A 57 25.11 -5.84 -14.59
N LEU A 58 24.12 -5.71 -15.46
CA LEU A 58 22.74 -5.48 -15.07
C LEU A 58 22.17 -6.60 -14.20
N SER A 59 22.54 -7.86 -14.46
CA SER A 59 22.16 -8.99 -13.62
C SER A 59 22.73 -8.87 -12.20
N LYS A 60 23.97 -8.42 -12.06
CA LYS A 60 24.59 -8.16 -10.74
C LYS A 60 23.90 -6.99 -10.02
N ASP A 61 23.45 -5.99 -10.77
CA ASP A 61 22.72 -4.86 -10.20
C ASP A 61 21.34 -5.29 -9.69
N PHE A 62 20.63 -6.13 -10.43
CA PHE A 62 19.36 -6.70 -9.99
C PHE A 62 19.49 -7.58 -8.73
N GLU A 63 20.59 -8.33 -8.64
CA GLU A 63 20.91 -9.11 -7.44
C GLU A 63 21.13 -8.20 -6.23
N ARG A 64 21.98 -7.19 -6.39
CA ARG A 64 22.23 -6.21 -5.32
C ARG A 64 20.97 -5.48 -4.89
N GLU A 65 20.11 -5.12 -5.85
CA GLU A 65 18.84 -4.48 -5.56
C GLU A 65 17.89 -5.39 -4.75
N ALA A 66 17.78 -6.68 -5.12
CA ALA A 66 16.97 -7.63 -4.36
C ALA A 66 17.47 -7.79 -2.91
N HIS A 67 18.79 -7.81 -2.72
CA HIS A 67 19.39 -7.85 -1.38
C HIS A 67 19.13 -6.57 -0.59
N ARG A 68 19.21 -5.40 -1.23
CA ARG A 68 18.92 -4.10 -0.60
C ARG A 68 17.47 -4.03 -0.14
N VAL A 69 16.52 -4.35 -1.02
CA VAL A 69 15.08 -4.38 -0.71
C VAL A 69 14.78 -5.32 0.45
N MET A 70 15.39 -6.52 0.46
CA MET A 70 15.22 -7.46 1.56
C MET A 70 15.79 -6.92 2.86
N HIS A 71 16.94 -6.29 2.83
CA HIS A 71 17.57 -5.73 4.02
C HIS A 71 16.72 -4.61 4.64
N GLU A 72 16.32 -3.63 3.83
CA GLU A 72 15.47 -2.53 4.25
C GLU A 72 14.11 -3.01 4.80
N ALA A 73 13.52 -4.02 4.18
CA ALA A 73 12.27 -4.60 4.66
C ALA A 73 12.43 -5.26 6.05
N VAL A 74 13.55 -5.98 6.26
CA VAL A 74 13.82 -6.64 7.55
C VAL A 74 14.07 -5.65 8.66
N GLU A 75 14.76 -4.55 8.40
CA GLU A 75 15.02 -3.50 9.39
C GLU A 75 13.74 -2.84 9.91
N ARG A 76 12.68 -2.87 9.12
CA ARG A 76 11.37 -2.32 9.51
C ARG A 76 10.56 -3.29 10.38
N VAL A 77 10.94 -4.57 10.45
CA VAL A 77 10.22 -5.56 11.26
C VAL A 77 10.70 -5.49 12.72
N PRO A 78 9.80 -5.34 13.69
CA PRO A 78 10.16 -5.38 15.11
C PRO A 78 10.88 -6.67 15.49
N HIS A 79 11.88 -6.59 16.36
CA HIS A 79 12.66 -7.75 16.82
C HIS A 79 11.83 -8.85 17.50
N SER A 80 10.64 -8.50 17.97
CA SER A 80 9.70 -9.46 18.59
C SER A 80 9.02 -10.38 17.57
N VAL A 81 9.08 -10.05 16.27
CA VAL A 81 8.44 -10.82 15.20
C VAL A 81 9.48 -11.71 14.52
N PRO A 82 9.34 -13.03 14.55
CA PRO A 82 10.26 -13.93 13.86
C PRO A 82 10.16 -13.76 12.34
N VAL A 83 11.30 -13.58 11.66
CA VAL A 83 11.36 -13.32 10.22
C VAL A 83 12.20 -14.36 9.49
N THR A 84 11.67 -14.88 8.39
CA THR A 84 12.40 -15.68 7.40
C THR A 84 12.56 -14.87 6.12
N LYS A 85 13.77 -14.84 5.56
CA LYS A 85 14.11 -14.09 4.33
C LYS A 85 14.25 -15.04 3.16
N ILE A 86 13.65 -14.70 2.03
CA ILE A 86 13.73 -15.49 0.80
C ILE A 86 13.98 -14.56 -0.38
N ILE A 87 15.12 -14.69 -1.01
CA ILE A 87 15.42 -14.07 -2.31
C ILE A 87 15.35 -15.18 -3.34
N SER A 88 14.46 -15.05 -4.31
CA SER A 88 14.20 -16.07 -5.32
C SER A 88 14.77 -15.66 -6.67
N HIS A 89 15.45 -16.60 -7.34
CA HIS A 89 15.86 -16.46 -8.74
C HIS A 89 14.78 -16.92 -9.73
N GLN A 90 13.65 -17.41 -9.24
CA GLN A 90 12.49 -17.72 -10.08
C GLN A 90 11.59 -16.51 -10.24
N PRO A 91 10.81 -16.40 -11.33
CA PRO A 91 9.79 -15.36 -11.45
C PRO A 91 8.90 -15.31 -10.21
N ILE A 92 8.59 -14.10 -9.75
CA ILE A 92 7.87 -13.87 -8.48
C ILE A 92 6.58 -14.69 -8.36
N ARG A 93 5.81 -14.80 -9.44
CA ARG A 93 4.59 -15.61 -9.49
C ARG A 93 4.85 -17.08 -9.15
N THR A 94 5.90 -17.67 -9.74
CA THR A 94 6.30 -19.06 -9.49
C THR A 94 6.81 -19.25 -8.07
N ALA A 95 7.64 -18.32 -7.59
CA ALA A 95 8.17 -18.34 -6.24
C ALA A 95 7.08 -18.28 -5.18
N LEU A 96 6.10 -17.35 -5.33
CA LEU A 96 4.96 -17.23 -4.42
C LEU A 96 4.14 -18.52 -4.38
N MET A 97 3.70 -19.03 -5.54
CA MET A 97 2.88 -20.24 -5.60
C MET A 97 3.59 -21.47 -5.06
N ARG A 98 4.89 -21.59 -5.31
CA ARG A 98 5.69 -22.67 -4.73
C ARG A 98 5.72 -22.58 -3.21
N ARG A 99 5.91 -21.37 -2.65
CA ARG A 99 5.93 -21.17 -1.19
C ARG A 99 4.58 -21.40 -0.54
N ILE A 100 3.50 -20.93 -1.14
CA ILE A 100 2.14 -21.17 -0.66
C ILE A 100 1.87 -22.69 -0.56
N LYS A 101 2.29 -23.47 -1.59
CA LYS A 101 2.04 -24.90 -1.62
C LYS A 101 2.93 -25.72 -0.67
N SER A 102 4.15 -25.26 -0.38
CA SER A 102 5.14 -26.05 0.37
C SER A 102 5.52 -25.48 1.72
N GLY A 103 5.11 -24.26 2.05
CA GLY A 103 5.64 -23.50 3.17
C GLY A 103 4.74 -23.40 4.41
N ASN A 104 3.58 -24.07 4.42
CA ASN A 104 2.59 -24.00 5.52
C ASN A 104 2.19 -22.56 5.89
N HIS A 105 2.12 -21.67 4.89
CA HIS A 105 1.63 -20.32 5.08
C HIS A 105 0.10 -20.31 5.11
N ASP A 106 -0.48 -19.46 5.93
CA ASP A 106 -1.93 -19.34 6.15
C ASP A 106 -2.49 -17.98 5.72
N LEU A 107 -1.62 -17.04 5.35
CA LEU A 107 -1.96 -15.76 4.74
C LEU A 107 -0.86 -15.34 3.75
N LEU A 108 -1.24 -14.81 2.60
CA LEU A 108 -0.37 -14.04 1.72
C LEU A 108 -0.74 -12.57 1.79
N VAL A 109 0.26 -11.72 1.98
CA VAL A 109 0.13 -10.25 1.89
C VAL A 109 1.00 -9.74 0.76
N MET A 110 0.43 -8.93 -0.12
CA MET A 110 1.17 -8.32 -1.23
C MET A 110 0.62 -6.94 -1.59
N GLY A 111 1.46 -6.09 -2.17
CA GLY A 111 1.02 -4.80 -2.66
C GLY A 111 0.17 -4.90 -3.92
N SER A 112 -0.75 -3.97 -4.10
CA SER A 112 -1.36 -3.71 -5.40
C SER A 112 -0.28 -3.17 -6.34
N ARG A 113 -0.49 -3.28 -7.65
CA ARG A 113 0.46 -2.71 -8.63
C ARG A 113 -0.28 -1.68 -9.46
N ASP A 114 0.06 -0.41 -9.25
CA ASP A 114 -0.40 0.65 -10.12
C ASP A 114 0.44 0.67 -11.41
N HIS A 115 -0.21 0.44 -12.53
CA HIS A 115 0.37 0.67 -13.85
C HIS A 115 -0.35 1.84 -14.50
N GLY A 116 0.13 3.07 -14.23
CA GLY A 116 -0.22 4.26 -14.98
C GLY A 116 -1.62 4.85 -14.76
N PRO A 117 -2.00 5.84 -15.56
CA PRO A 117 -3.18 6.70 -15.33
C PRO A 117 -4.53 6.01 -15.49
N LEU A 118 -4.57 4.75 -15.90
CA LEU A 118 -5.78 3.95 -15.96
C LEU A 118 -5.97 3.20 -14.63
N LYS A 119 -6.58 3.86 -13.66
CA LYS A 119 -6.98 3.32 -12.33
C LYS A 119 -7.92 2.08 -12.38
N ALA A 120 -8.13 1.47 -13.54
CA ALA A 120 -9.11 0.40 -13.73
C ALA A 120 -8.60 -1.00 -13.37
N SER A 121 -7.31 -1.20 -13.08
CA SER A 121 -6.77 -2.51 -12.71
C SER A 121 -5.92 -2.40 -11.44
N LEU A 122 -6.56 -2.51 -10.30
CA LEU A 122 -5.94 -2.54 -8.97
C LEU A 122 -4.97 -3.72 -8.77
N LEU A 123 -4.95 -4.67 -9.69
CA LEU A 123 -4.15 -5.87 -9.59
C LEU A 123 -3.31 -6.09 -10.84
N GLY A 124 -1.98 -6.07 -10.70
CA GLY A 124 -1.08 -6.52 -11.73
C GLY A 124 -1.24 -8.02 -12.06
N SER A 125 -0.60 -8.47 -13.15
CA SER A 125 -0.70 -9.86 -13.63
C SER A 125 -0.33 -10.92 -12.57
N VAL A 126 0.56 -10.59 -11.64
CA VAL A 126 0.94 -11.46 -10.51
C VAL A 126 -0.21 -11.56 -9.51
N GLY A 127 -0.77 -10.44 -9.09
CA GLY A 127 -1.88 -10.40 -8.14
C GLY A 127 -3.11 -11.13 -8.68
N HIS A 128 -3.48 -10.87 -9.94
CA HIS A 128 -4.58 -11.59 -10.60
C HIS A 128 -4.36 -13.09 -10.63
N TYR A 129 -3.16 -13.53 -10.99
CA TYR A 129 -2.87 -14.96 -11.03
C TYR A 129 -2.92 -15.59 -9.63
N VAL A 130 -2.32 -14.93 -8.64
CA VAL A 130 -2.27 -15.44 -7.27
C VAL A 130 -3.66 -15.54 -6.67
N LEU A 131 -4.50 -14.52 -6.82
CA LEU A 131 -5.88 -14.53 -6.33
C LEU A 131 -6.70 -15.71 -6.89
N ASN A 132 -6.52 -16.02 -8.17
CA ASN A 132 -7.27 -17.11 -8.81
C ASN A 132 -6.73 -18.51 -8.48
N HIS A 133 -5.50 -18.63 -7.98
CA HIS A 133 -4.85 -19.93 -7.80
C HIS A 133 -4.37 -20.20 -6.37
N SER A 134 -4.49 -19.23 -5.47
CA SER A 134 -4.06 -19.40 -4.09
C SER A 134 -5.05 -20.24 -3.30
N PRO A 135 -4.59 -21.30 -2.61
CA PRO A 135 -5.42 -22.05 -1.68
C PRO A 135 -5.54 -21.40 -0.30
N ILE A 136 -4.83 -20.29 -0.06
CA ILE A 136 -4.86 -19.54 1.19
C ILE A 136 -5.39 -18.12 0.96
N PRO A 137 -5.92 -17.45 1.98
CA PRO A 137 -6.33 -16.04 1.90
C PRO A 137 -5.22 -15.15 1.36
N VAL A 138 -5.62 -14.14 0.56
CA VAL A 138 -4.71 -13.14 -0.01
C VAL A 138 -5.19 -11.76 0.39
N LEU A 139 -4.32 -10.99 1.04
CA LEU A 139 -4.53 -9.59 1.36
C LEU A 139 -3.75 -8.73 0.37
N ILE A 140 -4.47 -7.84 -0.31
CA ILE A 140 -3.87 -6.87 -1.23
C ILE A 140 -3.84 -5.51 -0.54
N ALA A 141 -2.64 -5.01 -0.28
CA ALA A 141 -2.44 -3.69 0.30
C ALA A 141 -2.29 -2.64 -0.80
N GLN A 142 -2.88 -1.49 -0.58
CA GLN A 142 -2.77 -0.33 -1.45
C GLN A 142 -2.20 0.83 -0.64
N ALA A 143 -1.12 1.43 -1.13
CA ALA A 143 -0.65 2.68 -0.58
C ALA A 143 -1.72 3.76 -0.84
N ARG A 144 -2.02 4.57 0.17
CA ARG A 144 -2.89 5.71 -0.01
C ARG A 144 -2.12 6.79 -0.76
N ASP A 145 -2.71 7.30 -1.83
CA ASP A 145 -2.25 8.54 -2.43
C ASP A 145 -2.40 9.65 -1.37
N GLU A 146 -1.36 10.40 -1.12
CA GLU A 146 -1.41 11.51 -0.14
C GLU A 146 -2.44 12.59 -0.52
N ASP A 147 -2.87 12.61 -1.77
CA ASP A 147 -3.92 13.50 -2.29
C ASP A 147 -5.35 13.08 -1.88
N GLU A 148 -5.58 11.88 -1.36
CA GLU A 148 -6.89 11.44 -0.85
C GLU A 148 -7.07 11.66 0.65
N ARG A 149 -6.39 12.60 1.27
CA ARG A 149 -6.83 13.09 2.58
C ARG A 149 -8.21 13.70 2.38
N PRO A 150 -9.26 13.23 3.07
CA PRO A 150 -10.53 13.90 3.02
C PRO A 150 -10.27 15.34 3.42
N ARG A 151 -10.46 16.27 2.47
CA ARG A 151 -10.47 17.71 2.78
C ARG A 151 -11.49 17.85 3.87
N GLY A 152 -11.01 18.26 5.05
CA GLY A 152 -11.77 18.30 6.28
C GLY A 152 -13.20 18.72 6.04
N SER A 153 -14.12 17.99 6.59
CA SER A 153 -15.50 18.44 6.74
C SER A 153 -15.44 19.87 7.25
N PRO A 154 -16.16 20.83 6.66
CA PRO A 154 -16.22 22.17 7.22
C PRO A 154 -16.76 22.02 8.65
N GLU A 155 -15.90 22.32 9.61
CA GLU A 155 -16.34 22.49 11.00
C GLU A 155 -17.51 23.46 10.99
N GLY A 156 -18.61 22.93 11.47
CA GLY A 156 -19.87 23.65 11.53
C GLY A 156 -19.68 24.99 12.22
N SER A 157 -20.06 26.02 11.49
CA SER A 157 -20.39 27.33 12.07
C SER A 157 -21.51 27.11 13.09
N ARG A 158 -21.11 26.89 14.34
CA ARG A 158 -22.03 27.00 15.45
C ARG A 158 -22.36 28.48 15.64
N GLU A 159 -23.53 28.86 15.19
CA GLU A 159 -24.53 29.61 15.96
C GLU A 159 -23.92 30.46 17.07
N GLN A 160 -23.77 31.74 16.80
CA GLN A 160 -23.91 32.73 17.84
C GLN A 160 -25.35 33.31 17.76
N THR A 161 -26.27 32.64 18.42
CA THR A 161 -27.48 33.21 18.95
C THR A 161 -27.11 34.06 20.15
N ALA A 162 -27.00 35.36 19.96
CA ALA A 162 -27.05 36.32 21.06
C ALA A 162 -28.41 36.97 21.06
N SER A 163 -29.17 36.59 22.04
CA SER A 163 -30.42 37.20 22.51
C SER A 163 -30.21 38.68 22.84
N ALA A 164 -31.10 39.51 22.36
CA ALA A 164 -31.53 40.70 23.05
C ALA A 164 -32.87 41.17 22.52
N THR A 165 -33.84 40.99 23.32
CA THR A 165 -35.15 41.61 23.40
C THR A 165 -35.12 42.63 24.53
N PRO A 166 -36.06 43.52 24.73
CA PRO A 166 -36.86 44.40 23.89
C PRO A 166 -36.81 45.87 24.40
N GLY A 167 -37.34 46.75 23.64
CA GLY A 167 -37.54 48.14 24.10
C GLY A 167 -38.46 48.93 23.15
N MET A 168 -39.74 48.78 23.33
CA MET A 168 -40.70 49.88 23.01
C MET A 168 -40.70 50.91 24.16
N PRO A 169 -41.16 52.20 24.06
CA PRO A 169 -42.32 52.64 23.30
C PRO A 169 -42.27 54.10 22.72
N ALA A 170 -43.28 54.39 21.97
CA ALA A 170 -44.19 55.50 22.03
C ALA A 170 -43.92 56.82 21.25
N SER A 171 -44.98 57.14 20.61
CA SER A 171 -45.55 58.46 20.33
C SER A 171 -45.07 59.20 19.08
N GLY A 172 -46.06 59.28 18.19
CA GLY A 172 -46.22 60.24 17.10
C GLY A 172 -46.40 61.68 17.59
N PRO A 173 -47.03 62.62 16.90
CA PRO A 173 -47.58 62.56 15.57
C PRO A 173 -47.30 63.87 14.75
N ALA A 174 -47.93 63.94 13.61
CA ALA A 174 -48.43 65.17 12.92
C ALA A 174 -47.49 65.98 12.01
N SER A 175 -47.92 66.15 10.92
CA SER A 175 -48.53 67.19 10.11
C SER A 175 -47.75 67.59 8.88
N ALA A 176 -48.35 67.40 7.79
CA ALA A 176 -48.97 68.43 6.97
C ALA A 176 -48.02 69.25 6.07
N GLY A 177 -48.47 69.36 4.84
CA GLY A 177 -48.17 70.47 3.95
C GLY A 177 -47.56 69.98 2.64
N ALA A 178 -48.33 69.79 1.63
CA ALA A 178 -48.91 70.73 0.69
C ALA A 178 -47.81 71.36 -0.21
N GLY A 179 -48.05 71.18 -1.47
CA GLY A 179 -47.79 72.23 -2.38
C GLY A 179 -46.97 71.96 -3.62
N LEU A 180 -47.73 71.87 -4.67
CA LEU A 180 -47.42 72.14 -6.10
C LEU A 180 -46.64 71.13 -6.88
#